data_31906f438cce3a0aa96819083e595f4c
#
_entry.id   31906f438cce3a0aa96819083e595f4c
#
_cell.length_a   1.000
_cell.length_b   1.000
_cell.length_c   1.000
_cell.angle_alpha   90.00
_cell.angle_beta   90.00
_cell.angle_gamma   90.00
#
_symmetry.space_group_name_H-M   'P 1'
#
loop_
_entity.id
_entity.type
_entity.pdbx_description
1 polymer ?
#
loop_
_entity_poly.entity_id
_entity_poly.type
_entity_poly.pdbx_seq_one_letter_code
_entity_poly.pdbx_strand_id
1 'polypeptide(L)'
;MLVFTAIMVFVLAGLTIRQAAIKATENAKKEVGASVTLSVDRDKMMRKAMSVANNDVSPVRIEETPVPLEQAEKVSKMSDVKDYSFSTSANAAASTNIKPITGNPDTSSQQGFEGGRAGEEVDTSKSTVAMNPDFHITGVNDLLILPTFEDGTAKIISVRAITEKDKNTNNVVIESQLATANKLTVGSTFTLKDEDSKDREVKVVGIYKTTKVADAATQRMTSLNPANTIYAHYVLTNSFKEGATDTSQQTIDSAVYYLKDPAKMTKFVETASQKLDTDTIEQCREFYN
;
A
#
# COMPACT_ATOMS: atom_id res chain seq x y z
N MET A 1 1.08 64.21 24.57
CA MET A 1 2.01 63.06 24.93
C MET A 1 1.27 61.80 25.27
N LEU A 2 0.34 61.75 26.22
CA LEU A 2 -0.38 60.51 26.65
C LEU A 2 -1.13 59.80 25.52
N VAL A 3 -1.78 60.50 24.60
CA VAL A 3 -2.53 59.88 23.49
C VAL A 3 -1.59 59.17 22.50
N PHE A 4 -0.42 59.76 22.21
CA PHE A 4 0.57 59.15 21.30
C PHE A 4 1.18 57.86 21.86
N THR A 5 1.46 57.85 23.16
CA THR A 5 1.96 56.61 23.82
C THR A 5 0.91 55.50 23.86
N ALA A 6 -0.37 55.82 24.05
CA ALA A 6 -1.44 54.85 23.99
C ALA A 6 -1.59 54.23 22.59
N ILE A 7 -1.55 55.04 21.54
CA ILE A 7 -1.60 54.56 20.14
C ILE A 7 -0.40 53.63 19.82
N MET A 8 0.81 54.01 20.23
CA MET A 8 2.03 53.20 20.03
C MET A 8 1.91 51.82 20.74
N VAL A 9 1.39 51.84 21.98
CA VAL A 9 1.17 50.55 22.71
C VAL A 9 0.17 49.65 21.98
N PHE A 10 -0.95 50.21 21.50
CA PHE A 10 -1.93 49.43 20.73
C PHE A 10 -1.38 48.87 19.41
N VAL A 11 -0.58 49.69 18.69
CA VAL A 11 0.06 49.23 17.44
C VAL A 11 1.06 48.11 17.73
N LEU A 12 1.91 48.25 18.74
CA LEU A 12 2.86 47.22 19.17
C LEU A 12 2.16 45.95 19.64
N ALA A 13 1.09 46.08 20.44
CA ALA A 13 0.30 44.92 20.85
C ALA A 13 -0.36 44.21 19.67
N GLY A 14 -0.89 44.96 18.70
CA GLY A 14 -1.47 44.40 17.48
C GLY A 14 -0.43 43.63 16.63
N LEU A 15 0.79 44.15 16.48
CA LEU A 15 1.86 43.51 15.77
C LEU A 15 2.35 42.23 16.48
N THR A 16 2.45 42.26 17.82
CA THR A 16 2.87 41.06 18.59
C THR A 16 1.81 39.94 18.53
N ILE A 17 0.52 40.28 18.62
CA ILE A 17 -0.58 39.34 18.48
C ILE A 17 -0.58 38.71 17.08
N ARG A 18 -0.40 39.53 16.05
CA ARG A 18 -0.30 39.04 14.66
C ARG A 18 0.86 38.08 14.48
N GLN A 19 2.05 38.41 14.98
CA GLN A 19 3.21 37.52 14.91
C GLN A 19 3.01 36.20 15.69
N ALA A 20 2.38 36.29 16.87
CA ALA A 20 2.05 35.10 17.67
C ALA A 20 1.05 34.19 16.95
N ALA A 21 0.01 34.77 16.32
CA ALA A 21 -0.95 34.02 15.52
C ALA A 21 -0.33 33.34 14.30
N ILE A 22 0.57 34.03 13.58
CA ILE A 22 1.29 33.44 12.46
C ILE A 22 2.14 32.26 12.93
N LYS A 23 2.95 32.44 13.99
CA LYS A 23 3.77 31.37 14.57
C LYS A 23 2.94 30.18 15.08
N ALA A 24 1.81 30.44 15.71
CA ALA A 24 0.90 29.38 16.17
C ALA A 24 0.33 28.58 14.98
N THR A 25 -0.06 29.27 13.90
CA THR A 25 -0.54 28.61 12.68
C THR A 25 0.58 27.80 11.99
N GLU A 26 1.80 28.34 11.91
CA GLU A 26 2.96 27.61 11.36
C GLU A 26 3.31 26.38 12.22
N ASN A 27 3.27 26.50 13.54
CA ASN A 27 3.53 25.37 14.43
C ASN A 27 2.43 24.31 14.31
N ALA A 28 1.15 24.70 14.28
CA ALA A 28 0.05 23.78 14.05
C ALA A 28 0.18 23.04 12.70
N LYS A 29 0.55 23.76 11.63
CA LYS A 29 0.84 23.12 10.31
C LYS A 29 2.01 22.13 10.39
N LYS A 30 3.04 22.42 11.18
CA LYS A 30 4.18 21.50 11.38
C LYS A 30 3.81 20.27 12.21
N GLU A 31 2.89 20.41 13.17
CA GLU A 31 2.40 19.30 13.98
C GLU A 31 1.46 18.38 13.20
N VAL A 32 0.60 18.93 12.37
CA VAL A 32 -0.29 18.14 11.46
C VAL A 32 0.52 17.40 10.41
N GLY A 33 1.72 17.89 10.07
CA GLY A 33 2.57 17.33 9.02
C GLY A 33 2.03 17.65 7.63
N ALA A 34 2.87 17.46 6.62
CA ALA A 34 2.45 17.49 5.24
C ALA A 34 2.91 16.20 4.58
N SER A 35 2.00 15.53 3.93
CA SER A 35 2.31 14.35 3.13
C SER A 35 1.97 14.60 1.67
N VAL A 36 2.78 14.05 0.79
CA VAL A 36 2.55 14.03 -0.65
C VAL A 36 2.50 12.58 -1.09
N THR A 37 1.40 12.19 -1.73
CA THR A 37 1.21 10.82 -2.22
C THR A 37 1.46 10.78 -3.72
N LEU A 38 2.35 9.88 -4.12
CA LEU A 38 2.56 9.48 -5.50
C LEU A 38 1.88 8.13 -5.72
N SER A 39 0.88 8.08 -6.58
CA SER A 39 0.14 6.85 -6.87
C SER A 39 -0.33 6.84 -8.32
N VAL A 40 -0.65 5.67 -8.85
CA VAL A 40 -1.19 5.51 -10.20
C VAL A 40 -2.54 6.23 -10.34
N ASP A 41 -2.72 7.02 -11.39
CA ASP A 41 -3.99 7.69 -11.70
C ASP A 41 -4.99 6.69 -12.32
N ARG A 42 -5.71 5.99 -11.45
CA ARG A 42 -6.73 5.02 -11.86
C ARG A 42 -7.86 5.65 -12.67
N ASP A 43 -8.21 6.91 -12.43
CA ASP A 43 -9.26 7.60 -13.17
C ASP A 43 -8.84 7.85 -14.62
N LYS A 44 -7.58 8.21 -14.84
CA LYS A 44 -7.00 8.40 -16.18
C LYS A 44 -6.93 7.06 -16.92
N MET A 45 -6.52 6.00 -16.24
CA MET A 45 -6.47 4.65 -16.79
C MET A 45 -7.87 4.14 -17.16
N MET A 46 -8.87 4.33 -16.30
CA MET A 46 -10.26 3.94 -16.56
C MET A 46 -10.81 4.69 -17.77
N ARG A 47 -10.57 6.00 -17.90
CA ARG A 47 -10.98 6.79 -19.05
C ARG A 47 -10.31 6.32 -20.35
N LYS A 48 -9.02 6.00 -20.29
CA LYS A 48 -8.27 5.44 -21.42
C LYS A 48 -8.83 4.08 -21.84
N ALA A 49 -9.11 3.20 -20.88
CA ALA A 49 -9.74 1.91 -21.14
C ALA A 49 -11.13 2.04 -21.76
N MET A 50 -11.98 2.94 -21.24
CA MET A 50 -13.31 3.21 -21.81
C MET A 50 -13.24 3.80 -23.24
N SER A 51 -12.25 4.65 -23.53
CA SER A 51 -12.08 5.22 -24.87
C SER A 51 -11.67 4.17 -25.90
N VAL A 52 -10.93 3.16 -25.51
CA VAL A 52 -10.53 2.03 -26.35
C VAL A 52 -11.70 1.05 -26.54
N ALA A 53 -12.49 0.79 -25.48
CA ALA A 53 -13.63 -0.12 -25.51
C ALA A 53 -14.75 0.34 -26.45
N ASN A 54 -14.86 1.64 -26.74
CA ASN A 54 -15.85 2.16 -27.72
C ASN A 54 -15.53 1.81 -29.17
N ASN A 55 -14.34 1.29 -29.47
CA ASN A 55 -13.88 0.96 -30.82
C ASN A 55 -13.67 -0.55 -31.05
N ASP A 56 -13.72 -1.38 -30.01
CA ASP A 56 -13.51 -2.83 -30.14
C ASP A 56 -14.28 -3.58 -29.05
N VAL A 57 -14.89 -4.72 -29.42
CA VAL A 57 -15.76 -5.53 -28.53
C VAL A 57 -14.95 -6.45 -27.61
N SER A 58 -13.63 -6.33 -27.64
CA SER A 58 -12.74 -7.14 -26.77
C SER A 58 -12.73 -6.59 -25.34
N PRO A 59 -12.73 -7.45 -24.31
CA PRO A 59 -12.61 -7.00 -22.93
C PRO A 59 -11.25 -6.29 -22.76
N VAL A 60 -11.30 -4.97 -22.52
CA VAL A 60 -10.11 -4.16 -22.30
C VAL A 60 -9.50 -4.58 -20.97
N ARG A 61 -8.36 -5.23 -21.02
CA ARG A 61 -7.54 -5.49 -19.84
C ARG A 61 -6.92 -4.16 -19.42
N ILE A 62 -7.32 -3.65 -18.27
CA ILE A 62 -6.69 -2.48 -17.68
C ILE A 62 -5.34 -2.96 -17.11
N GLU A 63 -4.27 -2.74 -17.86
CA GLU A 63 -2.93 -2.94 -17.32
C GLU A 63 -2.61 -1.76 -16.40
N GLU A 64 -2.70 -1.99 -15.09
CA GLU A 64 -2.17 -1.04 -14.10
C GLU A 64 -0.67 -1.00 -14.29
N THR A 65 -0.12 0.14 -14.73
CA THR A 65 1.32 0.34 -14.79
C THR A 65 1.74 0.91 -13.43
N PRO A 66 2.26 0.08 -12.53
CA PRO A 66 2.64 0.53 -11.19
C PRO A 66 3.86 1.44 -11.25
N VAL A 67 4.04 2.27 -10.22
CA VAL A 67 5.16 3.21 -10.13
C VAL A 67 6.47 2.44 -10.01
N PRO A 68 7.47 2.67 -10.89
CA PRO A 68 8.78 2.05 -10.75
C PRO A 68 9.41 2.42 -9.40
N LEU A 69 9.88 1.43 -8.66
CA LEU A 69 10.50 1.62 -7.34
C LEU A 69 11.68 2.60 -7.40
N GLU A 70 12.49 2.52 -8.45
CA GLU A 70 13.64 3.41 -8.63
C GLU A 70 13.23 4.89 -8.66
N GLN A 71 12.11 5.21 -9.33
CA GLN A 71 11.59 6.58 -9.39
C GLN A 71 11.12 7.05 -8.02
N ALA A 72 10.38 6.22 -7.29
CA ALA A 72 9.95 6.54 -5.94
C ALA A 72 11.13 6.71 -4.97
N GLU A 73 12.17 5.88 -5.08
CA GLU A 73 13.40 6.03 -4.28
C GLU A 73 14.19 7.31 -4.61
N LYS A 74 14.16 7.80 -5.85
CA LYS A 74 14.76 9.10 -6.19
C LYS A 74 14.11 10.24 -5.42
N VAL A 75 12.78 10.20 -5.30
CA VAL A 75 12.03 11.22 -4.55
C VAL A 75 12.26 11.08 -3.04
N SER A 76 12.29 9.86 -2.50
CA SER A 76 12.50 9.64 -1.05
C SER A 76 13.85 10.19 -0.54
N LYS A 77 14.86 10.27 -1.41
CA LYS A 77 16.21 10.79 -1.09
C LYS A 77 16.31 12.33 -1.15
N MET A 78 15.21 13.04 -1.43
CA MET A 78 15.20 14.50 -1.45
C MET A 78 15.35 15.08 -0.03
N SER A 79 16.06 16.21 0.08
CA SER A 79 16.39 16.86 1.37
C SER A 79 15.18 17.29 2.18
N ASP A 80 14.07 17.59 1.53
CA ASP A 80 12.82 18.06 2.15
C ASP A 80 11.96 16.91 2.69
N VAL A 81 12.27 15.65 2.34
CA VAL A 81 11.61 14.45 2.87
C VAL A 81 12.12 14.16 4.28
N LYS A 82 11.21 14.03 5.22
CA LYS A 82 11.45 13.61 6.61
C LYS A 82 11.41 12.10 6.73
N ASP A 83 10.37 11.50 6.13
CA ASP A 83 10.07 10.08 6.16
C ASP A 83 9.28 9.70 4.92
N TYR A 84 9.16 8.41 4.62
CA TYR A 84 8.37 7.92 3.49
C TYR A 84 7.74 6.56 3.79
N SER A 85 6.64 6.27 3.13
CA SER A 85 5.99 4.97 3.17
C SER A 85 5.74 4.48 1.75
N PHE A 86 6.30 3.34 1.39
CA PHE A 86 6.00 2.65 0.15
C PHE A 86 5.00 1.54 0.42
N SER A 87 4.04 1.40 -0.48
CA SER A 87 3.06 0.33 -0.43
C SER A 87 2.98 -0.38 -1.78
N THR A 88 2.97 -1.70 -1.74
CA THR A 88 2.74 -2.57 -2.89
C THR A 88 1.89 -3.74 -2.48
N SER A 89 1.24 -4.38 -3.42
CA SER A 89 0.40 -5.55 -3.18
C SER A 89 0.72 -6.67 -4.15
N ALA A 90 0.53 -7.89 -3.69
CA ALA A 90 0.59 -9.10 -4.50
C ALA A 90 -0.41 -10.12 -3.98
N ASN A 91 -0.71 -11.12 -4.79
CA ASN A 91 -1.56 -12.21 -4.42
C ASN A 91 -0.74 -13.49 -4.20
N ALA A 92 -1.25 -14.37 -3.35
CA ALA A 92 -0.65 -15.67 -3.15
C ALA A 92 -1.73 -16.74 -2.98
N ALA A 93 -1.39 -17.97 -3.37
CA ALA A 93 -2.23 -19.11 -3.07
C ALA A 93 -1.67 -19.93 -1.92
N ALA A 94 -2.56 -20.69 -1.30
CA ALA A 94 -2.21 -21.64 -0.25
C ALA A 94 -1.29 -22.75 -0.79
N SER A 95 -0.31 -23.13 0.01
CA SER A 95 0.47 -24.34 -0.17
C SER A 95 0.03 -25.41 0.84
N THR A 96 0.71 -26.53 0.89
CA THR A 96 0.31 -27.71 1.68
C THR A 96 0.24 -27.47 3.19
N ASN A 97 0.97 -26.49 3.71
CA ASN A 97 1.15 -26.26 5.14
C ASN A 97 0.47 -24.99 5.68
N ILE A 98 -0.38 -24.34 4.89
CA ILE A 98 -1.22 -23.21 5.34
C ILE A 98 -2.59 -23.26 4.66
N LYS A 99 -3.63 -22.95 5.43
CA LYS A 99 -5.02 -22.86 4.94
C LYS A 99 -5.56 -21.46 5.19
N PRO A 100 -6.20 -20.84 4.20
CA PRO A 100 -6.85 -19.54 4.39
C PRO A 100 -8.06 -19.66 5.30
N ILE A 101 -8.45 -18.55 5.90
CA ILE A 101 -9.72 -18.44 6.64
C ILE A 101 -10.84 -18.25 5.64
N THR A 102 -11.74 -19.20 5.56
CA THR A 102 -12.95 -19.15 4.73
C THR A 102 -14.14 -18.70 5.58
N GLY A 103 -14.97 -17.79 5.06
CA GLY A 103 -16.13 -17.26 5.79
C GLY A 103 -17.29 -18.27 5.94
N ASN A 104 -17.22 -19.43 5.29
CA ASN A 104 -18.23 -20.47 5.36
C ASN A 104 -17.55 -21.84 5.50
N PRO A 105 -17.76 -22.58 6.60
CA PRO A 105 -17.15 -23.89 6.80
C PRO A 105 -17.62 -24.96 5.78
N ASP A 106 -18.68 -24.70 5.01
CA ASP A 106 -19.26 -25.64 4.06
C ASP A 106 -18.83 -25.43 2.59
N THR A 107 -18.08 -24.38 2.28
CA THR A 107 -17.46 -24.22 0.96
C THR A 107 -16.05 -24.80 0.97
N SER A 108 -15.95 -26.12 0.95
CA SER A 108 -14.77 -26.79 0.40
C SER A 108 -14.60 -26.27 -1.02
N SER A 109 -13.57 -25.46 -1.21
CA SER A 109 -13.18 -24.78 -2.42
C SER A 109 -12.98 -25.74 -3.59
N GLN A 110 -14.09 -26.08 -4.26
CA GLN A 110 -14.14 -26.70 -5.58
C GLN A 110 -15.42 -26.29 -6.30
N GLN A 111 -15.67 -25.00 -6.38
CA GLN A 111 -16.52 -24.45 -7.43
C GLN A 111 -15.74 -23.41 -8.18
N GLY A 112 -14.93 -23.90 -9.13
CA GLY A 112 -14.55 -23.11 -10.27
C GLY A 112 -15.81 -22.46 -10.81
N PHE A 113 -15.76 -21.20 -11.11
CA PHE A 113 -16.81 -20.44 -11.76
C PHE A 113 -17.03 -21.07 -13.15
N GLU A 114 -17.85 -22.13 -13.20
CA GLU A 114 -18.31 -22.77 -14.42
C GLU A 114 -19.45 -21.91 -15.00
N GLY A 115 -19.09 -20.71 -15.42
CA GLY A 115 -19.94 -19.74 -16.11
C GLY A 115 -19.31 -19.31 -17.41
N GLY A 116 -18.44 -20.13 -17.98
CA GLY A 116 -17.84 -19.93 -19.30
C GLY A 116 -18.69 -20.58 -20.38
N ARG A 117 -19.12 -19.78 -21.33
CA ARG A 117 -19.67 -20.18 -22.63
C ARG A 117 -18.86 -21.33 -23.20
N ALA A 118 -19.51 -22.47 -23.48
CA ALA A 118 -18.90 -23.59 -24.18
C ALA A 118 -18.39 -23.10 -25.56
N GLY A 119 -17.08 -23.20 -25.81
CA GLY A 119 -16.55 -23.03 -27.15
C GLY A 119 -15.21 -22.33 -27.34
N GLU A 120 -14.53 -21.84 -26.28
CA GLU A 120 -13.15 -21.34 -26.43
C GLU A 120 -12.20 -22.16 -25.55
N GLU A 121 -11.17 -22.75 -26.16
CA GLU A 121 -10.04 -23.33 -25.43
C GLU A 121 -9.36 -22.20 -24.66
N VAL A 122 -9.70 -22.08 -23.38
CA VAL A 122 -8.97 -21.19 -22.46
C VAL A 122 -7.59 -21.80 -22.27
N ASP A 123 -6.58 -21.08 -22.70
CA ASP A 123 -5.18 -21.42 -22.43
C ASP A 123 -4.97 -21.54 -20.91
N THR A 124 -4.99 -22.79 -20.42
CA THR A 124 -4.85 -23.13 -18.99
C THR A 124 -3.42 -22.90 -18.46
N SER A 125 -2.52 -22.32 -19.25
CA SER A 125 -1.16 -21.98 -18.83
C SER A 125 -1.06 -20.71 -18.00
N LYS A 126 -2.12 -19.89 -17.89
CA LYS A 126 -2.12 -18.71 -17.01
C LYS A 126 -2.48 -19.09 -15.59
N SER A 127 -1.60 -18.69 -14.67
CA SER A 127 -1.63 -18.99 -13.25
C SER A 127 -3.02 -18.87 -12.62
N THR A 128 -3.50 -19.98 -12.04
CA THR A 128 -4.76 -20.05 -11.26
C THR A 128 -4.73 -19.12 -10.06
N VAL A 129 -3.54 -18.74 -9.57
CA VAL A 129 -3.33 -17.83 -8.43
C VAL A 129 -3.84 -16.43 -8.73
N ALA A 130 -3.64 -15.94 -9.95
CA ALA A 130 -4.11 -14.60 -10.36
C ALA A 130 -5.64 -14.52 -10.47
N MET A 131 -6.32 -15.66 -10.71
CA MET A 131 -7.78 -15.69 -10.89
C MET A 131 -8.56 -15.90 -9.58
N ASN A 132 -7.99 -16.60 -8.60
CA ASN A 132 -8.65 -16.87 -7.31
C ASN A 132 -7.60 -17.01 -6.18
N PRO A 133 -7.02 -15.89 -5.73
CA PRO A 133 -6.00 -15.91 -4.68
C PRO A 133 -6.61 -16.24 -3.31
N ASP A 134 -5.83 -16.93 -2.48
CA ASP A 134 -6.20 -17.26 -1.10
C ASP A 134 -5.78 -16.16 -0.12
N PHE A 135 -4.64 -15.51 -0.38
CA PHE A 135 -4.04 -14.51 0.48
C PHE A 135 -3.76 -13.23 -0.28
N HIS A 136 -3.92 -12.12 0.41
CA HIS A 136 -3.47 -10.82 -0.03
C HIS A 136 -2.21 -10.43 0.73
N ILE A 137 -1.12 -10.16 0.00
CA ILE A 137 0.15 -9.74 0.59
C ILE A 137 0.28 -8.23 0.41
N THR A 138 0.38 -7.49 1.51
CA THR A 138 0.64 -6.06 1.51
C THR A 138 2.09 -5.81 1.90
N GLY A 139 2.85 -5.23 0.98
CA GLY A 139 4.25 -4.90 1.15
C GLY A 139 4.45 -3.44 1.56
N VAL A 140 5.21 -3.22 2.62
CA VAL A 140 5.53 -1.88 3.15
C VAL A 140 6.98 -1.82 3.59
N ASN A 141 7.52 -0.62 3.77
CA ASN A 141 8.84 -0.44 4.42
C ASN A 141 8.71 -0.34 5.94
N ASP A 142 7.63 0.27 6.44
CA ASP A 142 7.30 0.31 7.88
C ASP A 142 5.80 0.06 8.07
N LEU A 143 5.46 -0.99 8.81
CA LEU A 143 4.07 -1.40 9.02
C LEU A 143 3.29 -0.42 9.90
N LEU A 144 3.97 0.22 10.85
CA LEU A 144 3.32 1.07 11.84
C LEU A 144 2.86 2.43 11.27
N ILE A 145 3.41 2.84 10.12
CA ILE A 145 3.00 4.07 9.41
C ILE A 145 1.69 3.88 8.61
N LEU A 146 1.23 2.64 8.44
CA LEU A 146 -0.04 2.40 7.74
C LEU A 146 -1.22 2.96 8.55
N PRO A 147 -2.18 3.65 7.90
CA PRO A 147 -3.35 4.23 8.57
C PRO A 147 -4.09 3.25 9.47
N THR A 148 -4.19 1.98 9.06
CA THR A 148 -4.87 0.93 9.84
C THR A 148 -4.16 0.59 11.16
N PHE A 149 -2.87 0.85 11.28
CA PHE A 149 -2.11 0.68 12.52
C PHE A 149 -2.06 1.98 13.31
N GLU A 150 -2.01 3.14 12.66
CA GLU A 150 -2.04 4.45 13.31
C GLU A 150 -3.40 4.73 13.98
N ASP A 151 -4.51 4.42 13.31
CA ASP A 151 -5.88 4.61 13.85
C ASP A 151 -6.31 3.52 14.84
N GLY A 152 -5.48 2.49 15.03
CA GLY A 152 -5.73 1.38 15.95
C GLY A 152 -6.72 0.33 15.44
N THR A 153 -7.15 0.39 14.17
CA THR A 153 -7.96 -0.67 13.53
C THR A 153 -7.21 -2.00 13.50
N ALA A 154 -5.88 -1.95 13.38
CA ALA A 154 -5.00 -3.10 13.54
C ALA A 154 -3.93 -2.81 14.61
N LYS A 155 -3.50 -3.84 15.33
CA LYS A 155 -2.47 -3.73 16.38
C LYS A 155 -1.56 -4.94 16.36
N ILE A 156 -0.25 -4.73 16.50
CA ILE A 156 0.69 -5.81 16.77
C ILE A 156 0.43 -6.35 18.16
N ILE A 157 0.16 -7.65 18.26
CA ILE A 157 -0.11 -8.34 19.53
C ILE A 157 1.02 -9.29 19.94
N SER A 158 1.97 -9.57 19.03
CA SER A 158 3.10 -10.44 19.33
C SER A 158 4.35 -9.98 18.60
N VAL A 159 5.42 -9.86 19.34
CA VAL A 159 6.82 -9.56 19.01
C VAL A 159 6.99 -8.21 18.27
N ARG A 160 6.91 -8.13 16.94
CA ARG A 160 7.23 -6.91 16.23
C ARG A 160 6.52 -6.73 14.88
N ALA A 161 6.52 -5.50 14.39
CA ALA A 161 6.10 -5.13 13.04
C ALA A 161 7.20 -5.38 11.98
N ILE A 162 6.82 -5.29 10.70
CA ILE A 162 7.76 -5.17 9.58
C ILE A 162 8.38 -3.76 9.63
N THR A 163 9.66 -3.69 9.35
CA THR A 163 10.45 -2.44 9.29
C THR A 163 11.43 -2.52 8.13
N GLU A 164 12.13 -1.43 7.82
CA GLU A 164 13.19 -1.38 6.79
C GLU A 164 14.29 -2.45 7.01
N LYS A 165 14.48 -2.94 8.24
CA LYS A 165 15.42 -4.03 8.54
C LYS A 165 15.03 -5.38 7.95
N ASP A 166 13.77 -5.52 7.52
CA ASP A 166 13.25 -6.73 6.87
C ASP A 166 13.46 -6.71 5.35
N LYS A 167 14.08 -5.67 4.81
CA LYS A 167 14.51 -5.62 3.41
C LYS A 167 15.36 -6.84 3.07
N ASN A 168 15.03 -7.50 1.97
CA ASN A 168 15.70 -8.74 1.49
C ASN A 168 15.60 -9.93 2.47
N THR A 169 14.58 -9.97 3.31
CA THR A 169 14.26 -11.14 4.15
C THR A 169 12.90 -11.73 3.74
N ASN A 170 12.64 -12.98 4.17
CA ASN A 170 11.35 -13.63 3.98
C ASN A 170 10.42 -13.45 5.20
N ASN A 171 10.61 -12.38 5.95
CA ASN A 171 9.85 -12.11 7.16
C ASN A 171 8.45 -11.58 6.85
N VAL A 172 7.45 -12.11 7.55
CA VAL A 172 6.04 -11.72 7.43
C VAL A 172 5.40 -11.50 8.79
N VAL A 173 4.35 -10.68 8.79
CA VAL A 173 3.44 -10.49 9.93
C VAL A 173 2.06 -10.95 9.49
N ILE A 174 1.43 -11.83 10.27
CA ILE A 174 0.16 -12.49 9.93
C ILE A 174 -0.93 -12.13 10.94
N GLU A 175 -2.18 -12.27 10.52
CA GLU A 175 -3.33 -12.02 11.40
C GLU A 175 -3.51 -13.16 12.43
N SER A 176 -4.02 -12.82 13.61
CA SER A 176 -4.17 -13.71 14.77
C SER A 176 -5.09 -14.90 14.52
N GLN A 177 -6.17 -14.72 13.74
CA GLN A 177 -7.07 -15.83 13.38
C GLN A 177 -6.37 -16.82 12.44
N LEU A 178 -5.63 -16.29 11.45
CA LEU A 178 -4.84 -17.11 10.53
C LEU A 178 -3.76 -17.89 11.29
N ALA A 179 -3.05 -17.21 12.22
CA ALA A 179 -2.06 -17.85 13.07
C ALA A 179 -2.67 -18.98 13.90
N THR A 180 -3.81 -18.74 14.55
CA THR A 180 -4.49 -19.73 15.40
C THR A 180 -4.99 -20.92 14.60
N ALA A 181 -5.66 -20.70 13.48
CA ALA A 181 -6.23 -21.76 12.64
C ALA A 181 -5.15 -22.70 12.07
N ASN A 182 -3.97 -22.17 11.80
CA ASN A 182 -2.84 -22.92 11.25
C ASN A 182 -1.80 -23.34 12.31
N LYS A 183 -2.05 -23.05 13.60
CA LYS A 183 -1.12 -23.34 14.72
C LYS A 183 0.26 -22.72 14.52
N LEU A 184 0.31 -21.52 13.88
CA LEU A 184 1.53 -20.79 13.65
C LEU A 184 1.83 -19.85 14.82
N THR A 185 3.11 -19.76 15.16
CA THR A 185 3.64 -18.87 16.19
C THR A 185 4.77 -18.03 15.59
N VAL A 186 5.19 -17.00 16.29
CA VAL A 186 6.39 -16.25 15.87
C VAL A 186 7.60 -17.19 15.82
N GLY A 187 8.32 -17.15 14.72
CA GLY A 187 9.40 -18.08 14.39
C GLY A 187 8.99 -19.24 13.49
N SER A 188 7.70 -19.55 13.34
CA SER A 188 7.23 -20.57 12.39
C SER A 188 7.51 -20.17 10.95
N THR A 189 7.77 -21.15 10.09
CA THR A 189 7.86 -20.98 8.64
C THR A 189 6.71 -21.69 7.96
N PHE A 190 6.25 -21.15 6.84
CA PHE A 190 5.26 -21.76 5.97
C PHE A 190 5.50 -21.35 4.51
N THR A 191 4.87 -22.08 3.59
CA THR A 191 5.07 -21.86 2.16
C THR A 191 3.80 -21.29 1.54
N LEU A 192 3.98 -20.31 0.66
CA LEU A 192 2.95 -19.74 -0.20
C LEU A 192 3.32 -19.99 -1.66
N LYS A 193 2.33 -20.02 -2.54
CA LYS A 193 2.56 -20.00 -3.98
C LYS A 193 2.43 -18.56 -4.49
N ASP A 194 3.47 -18.11 -5.23
CA ASP A 194 3.44 -16.82 -5.90
C ASP A 194 2.53 -16.85 -7.15
N GLU A 195 2.40 -15.71 -7.84
CA GLU A 195 1.57 -15.60 -9.04
C GLU A 195 2.05 -16.48 -10.20
N ASP A 196 3.31 -16.90 -10.22
CA ASP A 196 3.86 -17.90 -11.13
C ASP A 196 3.67 -19.35 -10.65
N SER A 197 2.92 -19.55 -9.54
CA SER A 197 2.72 -20.88 -8.88
C SER A 197 3.98 -21.51 -8.30
N LYS A 198 5.04 -20.73 -8.08
CA LYS A 198 6.29 -21.18 -7.44
C LYS A 198 6.15 -21.11 -5.92
N ASP A 199 6.71 -22.08 -5.24
CA ASP A 199 6.74 -22.13 -3.77
C ASP A 199 7.73 -21.11 -3.19
N ARG A 200 7.24 -20.30 -2.23
CA ARG A 200 8.02 -19.32 -1.48
C ARG A 200 7.87 -19.55 0.00
N GLU A 201 8.98 -19.86 0.66
CA GLU A 201 9.01 -20.00 2.12
C GLU A 201 9.08 -18.61 2.77
N VAL A 202 8.22 -18.40 3.78
CA VAL A 202 8.17 -17.17 4.58
C VAL A 202 8.22 -17.50 6.07
N LYS A 203 8.71 -16.54 6.88
CA LYS A 203 8.89 -16.70 8.32
C LYS A 203 8.06 -15.69 9.10
N VAL A 204 7.27 -16.15 10.06
CA VAL A 204 6.48 -15.29 10.94
C VAL A 204 7.39 -14.56 11.93
N VAL A 205 7.40 -13.23 11.92
CA VAL A 205 8.15 -12.39 12.87
C VAL A 205 7.28 -11.58 13.79
N GLY A 206 5.99 -11.50 13.50
CA GLY A 206 4.98 -10.84 14.31
C GLY A 206 3.59 -11.35 14.02
N ILE A 207 2.69 -11.13 14.96
CA ILE A 207 1.26 -11.39 14.79
C ILE A 207 0.51 -10.11 15.09
N TYR A 208 -0.44 -9.77 14.24
CA TYR A 208 -1.33 -8.63 14.47
C TYR A 208 -2.77 -9.09 14.66
N LYS A 209 -3.58 -8.21 15.21
CA LYS A 209 -5.04 -8.40 15.31
C LYS A 209 -5.72 -7.21 14.65
N THR A 210 -6.68 -7.48 13.77
CA THR A 210 -7.54 -6.46 13.20
C THR A 210 -8.93 -6.48 13.82
N THR A 211 -9.58 -5.30 13.87
CA THR A 211 -11.00 -5.17 14.22
C THR A 211 -11.90 -5.27 12.98
N LYS A 212 -11.32 -5.26 11.77
CA LYS A 212 -12.09 -5.45 10.53
C LYS A 212 -12.64 -6.86 10.47
N VAL A 213 -13.93 -6.97 10.16
CA VAL A 213 -14.64 -8.24 10.01
C VAL A 213 -14.95 -8.44 8.52
N ALA A 214 -14.87 -9.66 8.05
CA ALA A 214 -15.28 -10.00 6.69
C ALA A 214 -16.79 -9.73 6.51
N ASP A 215 -17.13 -8.93 5.52
CA ASP A 215 -18.51 -8.69 5.11
C ASP A 215 -18.97 -9.71 4.04
N ALA A 216 -20.24 -9.62 3.62
CA ALA A 216 -20.79 -10.56 2.63
C ALA A 216 -20.11 -10.49 1.25
N ALA A 217 -19.47 -9.36 0.90
CA ALA A 217 -18.74 -9.22 -0.34
C ALA A 217 -17.35 -9.87 -0.25
N THR A 218 -16.65 -9.65 0.88
CA THR A 218 -15.32 -10.22 1.13
C THR A 218 -15.37 -11.73 1.42
N GLN A 219 -16.52 -12.26 1.85
CA GLN A 219 -16.72 -13.71 2.04
C GLN A 219 -16.68 -14.50 0.73
N ARG A 220 -16.93 -13.86 -0.41
CA ARG A 220 -16.92 -14.53 -1.74
C ARG A 220 -15.51 -14.69 -2.31
N MET A 221 -14.56 -13.87 -1.88
CA MET A 221 -13.16 -13.90 -2.31
C MET A 221 -12.28 -14.06 -1.09
N THR A 222 -11.64 -15.20 -0.97
CA THR A 222 -10.84 -15.59 0.20
C THR A 222 -9.75 -14.57 0.51
N SER A 223 -9.08 -14.04 -0.52
CA SER A 223 -8.03 -13.04 -0.38
C SER A 223 -8.50 -11.68 0.16
N LEU A 224 -9.79 -11.35 -0.01
CA LEU A 224 -10.36 -10.12 0.52
C LEU A 224 -10.75 -10.22 2.01
N ASN A 225 -10.72 -11.42 2.59
CA ASN A 225 -10.94 -11.58 4.02
C ASN A 225 -9.78 -10.92 4.80
N PRO A 226 -10.05 -9.96 5.70
CA PRO A 226 -9.01 -9.29 6.48
C PRO A 226 -8.11 -10.26 7.28
N ALA A 227 -8.63 -11.43 7.65
CA ALA A 227 -7.86 -12.48 8.33
C ALA A 227 -6.79 -13.13 7.44
N ASN A 228 -6.92 -13.05 6.12
CA ASN A 228 -5.98 -13.60 5.13
C ASN A 228 -5.01 -12.55 4.58
N THR A 229 -4.95 -11.37 5.20
CA THR A 229 -3.97 -10.35 4.83
C THR A 229 -2.64 -10.64 5.52
N ILE A 230 -1.58 -10.70 4.74
CA ILE A 230 -0.19 -10.93 5.20
C ILE A 230 0.59 -9.65 4.93
N TYR A 231 1.31 -9.15 5.93
CA TYR A 231 2.19 -8.00 5.76
C TYR A 231 3.64 -8.45 5.61
N ALA A 232 4.34 -7.87 4.66
CA ALA A 232 5.74 -8.15 4.35
C ALA A 232 6.50 -6.86 4.00
N HIS A 233 7.81 -6.94 3.85
CA HIS A 233 8.55 -5.85 3.23
C HIS A 233 8.23 -5.79 1.72
N TYR A 234 8.15 -4.57 1.13
CA TYR A 234 7.75 -4.40 -0.28
C TYR A 234 8.65 -5.17 -1.26
N VAL A 235 9.92 -5.38 -0.92
CA VAL A 235 10.84 -6.19 -1.74
C VAL A 235 10.39 -7.65 -1.82
N LEU A 236 10.02 -8.24 -0.68
CA LEU A 236 9.48 -9.61 -0.65
C LEU A 236 8.14 -9.67 -1.39
N THR A 237 7.25 -8.71 -1.18
CA THR A 237 5.95 -8.67 -1.86
C THR A 237 6.11 -8.59 -3.37
N ASN A 238 7.04 -7.77 -3.87
CA ASN A 238 7.33 -7.73 -5.31
C ASN A 238 7.77 -9.10 -5.87
N SER A 239 8.44 -9.92 -5.07
CA SER A 239 8.87 -11.25 -5.53
C SER A 239 7.71 -12.24 -5.73
N PHE A 240 6.51 -11.94 -5.24
CA PHE A 240 5.30 -12.74 -5.45
C PHE A 240 4.55 -12.38 -6.74
N LYS A 241 4.85 -11.24 -7.37
CA LYS A 241 4.21 -10.79 -8.61
C LYS A 241 4.64 -11.66 -9.81
N GLU A 242 3.78 -11.75 -10.82
CA GLU A 242 4.07 -12.47 -12.07
C GLU A 242 5.35 -11.94 -12.73
N GLY A 243 6.24 -12.86 -13.15
CA GLY A 243 7.49 -12.50 -13.84
C GLY A 243 8.56 -11.82 -12.99
N ALA A 244 8.43 -11.81 -11.66
CA ALA A 244 9.32 -11.10 -10.73
C ALA A 244 10.74 -11.70 -10.63
N THR A 245 11.40 -11.94 -11.76
CA THR A 245 12.78 -12.45 -11.80
C THR A 245 13.83 -11.33 -11.83
N ASP A 246 13.43 -10.09 -12.14
CA ASP A 246 14.34 -8.95 -12.28
C ASP A 246 14.05 -7.88 -11.21
N THR A 247 15.06 -7.59 -10.40
CA THR A 247 15.00 -6.54 -9.37
C THR A 247 14.85 -5.13 -9.98
N SER A 248 15.22 -4.94 -11.25
CA SER A 248 15.05 -3.67 -11.95
C SER A 248 13.60 -3.34 -12.30
N GLN A 249 12.71 -4.35 -12.26
CA GLN A 249 11.28 -4.19 -12.54
C GLN A 249 10.42 -4.10 -11.27
N GLN A 250 11.03 -3.88 -10.12
CA GLN A 250 10.26 -3.70 -8.88
C GLN A 250 9.40 -2.43 -8.95
N THR A 251 8.17 -2.58 -8.52
CA THR A 251 7.15 -1.54 -8.59
C THR A 251 6.45 -1.36 -7.25
N ILE A 252 5.86 -0.19 -7.06
CA ILE A 252 5.01 0.11 -5.93
C ILE A 252 3.66 0.63 -6.41
N ASP A 253 2.61 0.41 -5.63
CA ASP A 253 1.27 0.89 -5.94
C ASP A 253 1.10 2.35 -5.50
N SER A 254 1.76 2.72 -4.39
CA SER A 254 1.80 4.09 -3.89
C SER A 254 3.05 4.38 -3.07
N ALA A 255 3.45 5.65 -3.06
CA ALA A 255 4.46 6.21 -2.17
C ALA A 255 3.89 7.43 -1.46
N VAL A 256 4.01 7.48 -0.14
CA VAL A 256 3.67 8.64 0.67
C VAL A 256 4.97 9.24 1.20
N TYR A 257 5.18 10.53 0.97
CA TYR A 257 6.35 11.27 1.45
C TYR A 257 5.93 12.27 2.50
N TYR A 258 6.48 12.15 3.69
CA TYR A 258 6.26 13.09 4.80
C TYR A 258 7.31 14.19 4.75
N LEU A 259 6.88 15.44 4.67
CA LEU A 259 7.78 16.58 4.51
C LEU A 259 8.22 17.14 5.85
N LYS A 260 9.48 17.63 5.91
CA LYS A 260 10.02 18.35 7.07
C LYS A 260 9.32 19.68 7.32
N ASP A 261 8.88 20.35 6.24
CA ASP A 261 8.25 21.66 6.28
C ASP A 261 7.03 21.69 5.34
N PRO A 262 5.82 21.78 5.90
CA PRO A 262 4.59 21.86 5.10
C PRO A 262 4.53 23.04 4.15
N ALA A 263 5.21 24.15 4.47
CA ALA A 263 5.23 25.33 3.61
C ALA A 263 5.95 25.09 2.27
N LYS A 264 6.75 24.04 2.18
CA LYS A 264 7.50 23.67 0.97
C LYS A 264 6.77 22.68 0.07
N MET A 265 5.55 22.27 0.39
CA MET A 265 4.81 21.22 -0.33
C MET A 265 4.76 21.50 -1.84
N THR A 266 4.29 22.69 -2.26
CA THR A 266 4.17 23.06 -3.68
C THR A 266 5.51 22.98 -4.41
N LYS A 267 6.57 23.53 -3.79
CA LYS A 267 7.92 23.49 -4.36
C LYS A 267 8.47 22.06 -4.41
N PHE A 268 8.16 21.25 -3.40
CA PHE A 268 8.56 19.85 -3.36
C PHE A 268 7.94 19.07 -4.52
N VAL A 269 6.63 19.21 -4.74
CA VAL A 269 5.92 18.56 -5.84
C VAL A 269 6.52 18.97 -7.20
N GLU A 270 6.73 20.26 -7.44
CA GLU A 270 7.36 20.74 -8.67
C GLU A 270 8.76 20.15 -8.88
N THR A 271 9.58 20.11 -7.82
CA THR A 271 10.93 19.53 -7.89
C THR A 271 10.91 18.01 -8.04
N ALA A 272 9.96 17.31 -7.39
CA ALA A 272 9.77 15.88 -7.51
C ALA A 272 9.35 15.51 -8.94
N SER A 273 8.37 16.21 -9.49
CA SER A 273 7.92 16.02 -10.89
C SER A 273 9.05 16.17 -11.91
N GLN A 274 9.98 17.11 -11.68
CA GLN A 274 11.17 17.27 -12.56
C GLN A 274 12.18 16.11 -12.45
N LYS A 275 12.14 15.33 -11.37
CA LYS A 275 13.03 14.19 -11.14
C LYS A 275 12.46 12.86 -11.64
N LEU A 276 11.15 12.79 -11.79
CA LEU A 276 10.46 11.63 -12.35
C LEU A 276 10.60 11.64 -13.87
N ASP A 277 10.60 10.48 -14.48
CA ASP A 277 10.52 10.39 -15.94
C ASP A 277 9.12 10.75 -16.45
N THR A 278 9.02 11.08 -17.73
CA THR A 278 7.77 11.55 -18.36
C THR A 278 6.68 10.48 -18.26
N ASP A 279 7.05 9.21 -18.43
CA ASP A 279 6.09 8.10 -18.40
C ASP A 279 5.50 7.94 -16.99
N THR A 280 6.34 8.04 -15.95
CA THR A 280 5.88 8.00 -14.54
C THR A 280 4.97 9.19 -14.21
N ILE A 281 5.31 10.41 -14.67
CA ILE A 281 4.46 11.62 -14.46
C ILE A 281 3.11 11.45 -15.14
N GLU A 282 3.08 10.92 -16.36
CA GLU A 282 1.83 10.71 -17.10
C GLU A 282 0.91 9.67 -16.47
N GLN A 283 1.47 8.71 -15.74
CA GLN A 283 0.74 7.60 -15.11
C GLN A 283 0.32 7.88 -13.67
N CYS A 284 0.99 8.82 -13.01
CA CYS A 284 0.77 9.10 -11.59
C CYS A 284 -0.10 10.35 -11.36
N ARG A 285 -0.86 10.31 -10.28
CA ARG A 285 -1.61 11.44 -9.75
C ARG A 285 -0.97 11.91 -8.46
N GLU A 286 -0.71 13.21 -8.38
CA GLU A 286 -0.24 13.86 -7.17
C GLU A 286 -1.45 14.30 -6.34
N PHE A 287 -1.53 13.86 -5.08
CA PHE A 287 -2.55 14.30 -4.13
C PHE A 287 -1.92 15.20 -3.09
N TYR A 288 -2.57 16.33 -2.87
CA TYR A 288 -2.31 17.19 -1.73
C TYR A 288 -3.31 16.84 -0.63
N ASN A 289 -2.84 16.63 0.57
CA ASN A 289 -3.67 16.55 1.77
C ASN A 289 -3.54 17.82 2.60
#